data_f366634e87dacbe599273821a64bff90
#
_entry.id   f366634e87dacbe599273821a64bff90
#
_cell.length_a   1.000
_cell.length_b   1.000
_cell.length_c   1.000
_cell.angle_alpha   90.00
_cell.angle_beta   90.00
_cell.angle_gamma   90.00
#
_symmetry.space_group_name_H-M   'P 1'
#
loop_
_entity.id
_entity.type
_entity.pdbx_description
1 polymer ?
#
loop_
_entity_poly.entity_id
_entity_poly.type
_entity_poly.pdbx_seq_one_letter_code
_entity_poly.pdbx_strand_id
1 'polypeptide(L)'
;LLKKAYWVLWGGDLYYYKFRNKGFKSNIYEFMRRKVIKNIGNIIALVEGDYELAKKWYKTEAVYHEAFYYNPKICENIDETNNTKKRNKKIIQIGNSADPRNNHIEILNKLLKFKDKDIEIIVPLSYGNREWAKEVIKNGQMLYGDKFRPLDDFLPPQEYQKILNSVDVAIFNHDRQQALGNILILLHLGKKVFVKNDITTWNFLKKKGLTVYNTYDIDKSNFEEFIFLDESTKEKNREMIEKEFSEEKCVGLWENIFNS
;
A
#
# COMPACT_ATOMS: atom_id res chain seq x y z
N LEU A 1 11.62 27.35 17.64
CA LEU A 1 11.78 26.89 16.27
C LEU A 1 10.93 25.65 15.99
N LEU A 2 11.07 24.56 16.79
CA LEU A 2 10.33 23.30 16.57
C LEU A 2 8.79 23.45 16.60
N LYS A 3 8.25 24.37 17.36
CA LYS A 3 6.81 24.66 17.41
C LYS A 3 6.22 25.18 16.10
N LYS A 4 7.08 25.72 15.21
CA LYS A 4 6.70 26.16 13.85
C LYS A 4 7.08 25.15 12.77
N ALA A 5 7.66 24.01 13.14
CA ALA A 5 8.06 22.99 12.19
C ALA A 5 6.92 22.00 11.91
N TYR A 6 6.88 21.51 10.69
CA TYR A 6 5.94 20.50 10.22
C TYR A 6 6.69 19.20 9.92
N TRP A 7 6.19 18.09 10.42
CA TRP A 7 6.67 16.76 10.05
C TRP A 7 5.67 16.10 9.11
N VAL A 8 6.05 15.95 7.85
CA VAL A 8 5.25 15.22 6.86
C VAL A 8 5.57 13.74 6.97
N LEU A 9 4.61 12.92 7.36
CA LEU A 9 4.79 11.49 7.54
C LEU A 9 4.77 10.75 6.20
N TRP A 10 5.83 9.96 5.96
CA TRP A 10 5.95 9.06 4.81
C TRP A 10 5.82 7.58 5.16
N GLY A 11 5.44 7.26 6.38
CA GLY A 11 5.34 5.89 6.90
C GLY A 11 6.68 5.33 7.34
N GLY A 12 7.63 5.10 6.45
CA GLY A 12 8.93 4.52 6.81
C GLY A 12 9.67 5.27 7.93
N ASP A 13 9.59 6.58 7.95
CA ASP A 13 10.16 7.45 8.97
C ASP A 13 9.47 7.29 10.34
N LEU A 14 8.15 7.20 10.39
CA LEU A 14 7.40 6.93 11.61
C LEU A 14 7.73 5.54 12.17
N TYR A 15 7.66 4.53 11.30
CA TYR A 15 7.82 3.13 11.69
C TYR A 15 9.26 2.74 11.98
N TYR A 16 10.24 3.61 11.74
CA TYR A 16 11.61 3.47 12.25
C TYR A 16 11.62 3.17 13.76
N TYR A 17 10.72 3.78 14.53
CA TYR A 17 10.52 3.49 15.94
C TYR A 17 10.39 1.99 16.24
N LYS A 18 9.58 1.28 15.46
CA LYS A 18 9.23 -0.13 15.69
C LYS A 18 10.26 -1.09 15.07
N PHE A 19 10.77 -0.76 13.88
CA PHE A 19 11.48 -1.73 13.03
C PHE A 19 12.98 -1.48 12.89
N ARG A 20 13.52 -0.44 13.54
CA ARG A 20 14.97 -0.18 13.51
C ARG A 20 15.78 -1.29 14.16
N ASN A 21 17.01 -1.51 13.70
CA ASN A 21 17.98 -2.31 14.42
C ASN A 21 18.33 -1.65 15.75
N LYS A 22 18.29 -2.38 16.85
CA LYS A 22 18.55 -1.87 18.22
C LYS A 22 20.04 -1.79 18.56
N GLY A 23 20.89 -1.33 17.63
CA GLY A 23 22.31 -1.09 17.89
C GLY A 23 22.57 0.26 18.56
N PHE A 24 23.81 0.46 19.08
CA PHE A 24 24.20 1.68 19.81
C PHE A 24 23.93 2.97 19.01
N LYS A 25 24.38 3.05 17.75
CA LYS A 25 24.16 4.20 16.87
C LYS A 25 22.67 4.48 16.63
N SER A 26 21.90 3.43 16.39
CA SER A 26 20.46 3.53 16.17
C SER A 26 19.72 4.02 17.43
N ASN A 27 20.18 3.62 18.61
CA ASN A 27 19.58 4.08 19.87
C ASN A 27 19.87 5.57 20.15
N ILE A 28 21.09 6.05 19.82
CA ILE A 28 21.42 7.48 19.92
C ILE A 28 20.55 8.29 18.92
N TYR A 29 20.47 7.83 17.70
CA TYR A 29 19.63 8.49 16.67
C TYR A 29 18.17 8.55 17.09
N GLU A 30 17.61 7.45 17.58
CA GLU A 30 16.23 7.41 18.06
C GLU A 30 16.04 8.31 19.30
N PHE A 31 17.01 8.41 20.18
CA PHE A 31 16.93 9.33 21.32
C PHE A 31 16.83 10.80 20.87
N MET A 32 17.62 11.18 19.88
CA MET A 32 17.53 12.53 19.29
C MET A 32 16.20 12.75 18.59
N ARG A 33 15.75 11.77 17.78
CA ARG A 33 14.44 11.81 17.12
C ARG A 33 13.31 12.04 18.13
N ARG A 34 13.31 11.31 19.23
CA ARG A 34 12.29 11.44 20.29
C ARG A 34 12.22 12.86 20.85
N LYS A 35 13.38 13.49 21.08
CA LYS A 35 13.41 14.88 21.56
C LYS A 35 12.82 15.86 20.54
N VAL A 36 13.16 15.68 19.26
CA VAL A 36 12.63 16.53 18.18
C VAL A 36 11.12 16.32 18.02
N ILE A 37 10.68 15.07 17.80
CA ILE A 37 9.29 14.74 17.49
C ILE A 37 8.36 15.08 18.66
N LYS A 38 8.80 14.88 19.91
CA LYS A 38 8.04 15.28 21.09
C LYS A 38 7.71 16.78 21.10
N ASN A 39 8.61 17.61 20.60
CA ASN A 39 8.51 19.09 20.67
C ASN A 39 8.10 19.74 19.35
N ILE A 40 7.90 18.96 18.28
CA ILE A 40 7.44 19.51 16.99
C ILE A 40 6.02 20.06 17.13
N GLY A 41 5.72 21.15 16.39
CA GLY A 41 4.41 21.78 16.50
C GLY A 41 3.32 21.13 15.67
N ASN A 42 3.68 20.59 14.51
CA ASN A 42 2.71 20.14 13.54
C ASN A 42 3.12 18.80 12.90
N ILE A 43 2.15 17.95 12.63
CA ILE A 43 2.32 16.69 11.88
C ILE A 43 1.31 16.67 10.74
N ILE A 44 1.81 16.46 9.53
CA ILE A 44 1.00 16.27 8.33
C ILE A 44 0.99 14.79 7.99
N ALA A 45 -0.18 14.19 7.90
CA ALA A 45 -0.34 12.80 7.48
C ALA A 45 -1.67 12.59 6.77
N LEU A 46 -1.68 11.75 5.73
CA LEU A 46 -2.93 11.32 5.11
C LEU A 46 -3.66 10.29 5.98
N VAL A 47 -2.91 9.35 6.56
CA VAL A 47 -3.45 8.28 7.41
C VAL A 47 -3.45 8.75 8.87
N GLU A 48 -4.61 9.18 9.36
CA GLU A 48 -4.78 9.67 10.74
C GLU A 48 -4.26 8.68 11.79
N GLY A 49 -4.41 7.37 11.54
CA GLY A 49 -3.87 6.34 12.43
C GLY A 49 -2.34 6.41 12.61
N ASP A 50 -1.60 6.90 11.62
CA ASP A 50 -0.16 7.10 11.75
C ASP A 50 0.17 8.31 12.64
N TYR A 51 -0.64 9.36 12.60
CA TYR A 51 -0.54 10.46 13.58
C TYR A 51 -0.80 9.96 15.00
N GLU A 52 -1.84 9.14 15.20
CA GLU A 52 -2.12 8.56 16.51
C GLU A 52 -0.98 7.66 17.03
N LEU A 53 -0.33 6.93 16.11
CA LEU A 53 0.89 6.18 16.45
C LEU A 53 2.05 7.12 16.83
N ALA A 54 2.23 8.23 16.14
CA ALA A 54 3.24 9.24 16.49
C ALA A 54 2.99 9.80 17.91
N LYS A 55 1.75 10.14 18.25
CA LYS A 55 1.37 10.55 19.61
C LYS A 55 1.70 9.47 20.64
N LYS A 56 1.30 8.24 20.36
CA LYS A 56 1.52 7.11 21.25
C LYS A 56 3.01 6.83 21.50
N TRP A 57 3.82 6.83 20.44
CA TRP A 57 5.22 6.41 20.52
C TRP A 57 6.17 7.52 20.99
N TYR A 58 5.91 8.76 20.57
CA TYR A 58 6.79 9.90 20.83
C TYR A 58 6.25 10.85 21.90
N LYS A 59 4.99 10.67 22.36
CA LYS A 59 4.32 11.55 23.32
C LYS A 59 4.32 13.01 22.85
N THR A 60 4.11 13.22 21.56
CA THR A 60 3.98 14.54 20.96
C THR A 60 2.58 15.11 21.13
N GLU A 61 2.50 16.43 21.28
CA GLU A 61 1.27 17.23 21.31
C GLU A 61 1.11 18.03 20.01
N ALA A 62 1.80 17.64 18.95
CA ALA A 62 1.73 18.29 17.65
C ALA A 62 0.29 18.36 17.12
N VAL A 63 -0.05 19.44 16.46
CA VAL A 63 -1.34 19.59 15.77
C VAL A 63 -1.35 18.67 14.54
N TYR A 64 -2.45 17.96 14.33
CA TYR A 64 -2.66 17.12 13.16
C TYR A 64 -3.19 17.94 12.00
N HIS A 65 -2.61 17.71 10.83
CA HIS A 65 -3.09 18.21 9.56
C HIS A 65 -3.24 17.05 8.59
N GLU A 66 -4.44 16.90 8.01
CA GLU A 66 -4.65 15.94 6.90
C GLU A 66 -4.14 16.56 5.61
N ALA A 67 -3.22 15.90 4.94
CA ALA A 67 -2.87 16.21 3.56
C ALA A 67 -2.21 15.02 2.86
N PHE A 68 -2.21 15.05 1.54
CA PHE A 68 -1.55 14.08 0.67
C PHE A 68 -0.96 14.78 -0.55
N TYR A 69 -0.03 14.13 -1.21
CA TYR A 69 0.43 14.57 -2.51
C TYR A 69 -0.50 14.01 -3.59
N TYR A 70 -1.00 14.89 -4.44
CA TYR A 70 -1.83 14.50 -5.57
C TYR A 70 -1.05 13.53 -6.46
N ASN A 71 -1.69 12.42 -6.79
CA ASN A 71 -1.18 11.49 -7.78
C ASN A 71 -2.01 11.60 -9.06
N PRO A 72 -1.55 12.36 -10.07
CA PRO A 72 -2.31 12.58 -11.30
C PRO A 72 -2.70 11.27 -12.01
N LYS A 73 -1.95 10.19 -11.76
CA LYS A 73 -2.21 8.87 -12.37
C LYS A 73 -3.41 8.13 -11.82
N ILE A 74 -3.97 8.56 -10.68
CA ILE A 74 -5.22 7.98 -10.18
C ILE A 74 -6.40 8.38 -11.09
N CYS A 75 -6.35 9.59 -11.68
CA CYS A 75 -7.43 10.15 -12.48
C CYS A 75 -7.06 10.32 -13.97
N GLU A 76 -5.82 10.09 -14.39
CA GLU A 76 -5.47 10.10 -15.80
C GLU A 76 -6.18 8.97 -16.52
N ASN A 77 -6.79 9.30 -17.68
CA ASN A 77 -7.48 8.37 -18.59
C ASN A 77 -6.64 7.11 -18.78
N ILE A 78 -6.93 6.14 -17.97
CA ILE A 78 -6.40 4.80 -18.14
C ILE A 78 -7.19 4.28 -19.32
N ASP A 79 -6.52 4.09 -20.45
CA ASP A 79 -7.09 3.50 -21.66
C ASP A 79 -7.84 2.21 -21.28
N GLU A 80 -9.13 2.32 -20.99
CA GLU A 80 -10.01 1.17 -20.67
C GLU A 80 -10.14 0.24 -21.89
N THR A 81 -9.73 0.71 -23.07
CA THR A 81 -9.89 0.01 -24.34
C THR A 81 -9.07 -1.27 -24.48
N ASN A 82 -8.05 -1.48 -23.63
CA ASN A 82 -7.19 -2.66 -23.72
C ASN A 82 -7.64 -3.87 -22.88
N ASN A 83 -8.74 -3.80 -22.15
CA ASN A 83 -9.13 -4.85 -21.19
C ASN A 83 -10.30 -5.74 -21.63
N THR A 84 -10.78 -5.64 -22.87
CA THR A 84 -11.97 -6.39 -23.34
C THR A 84 -11.69 -7.80 -23.86
N LYS A 85 -10.44 -8.23 -23.97
CA LYS A 85 -10.16 -9.65 -24.24
C LYS A 85 -10.42 -10.43 -22.94
N LYS A 86 -11.50 -11.21 -22.88
CA LYS A 86 -11.73 -12.21 -21.82
C LYS A 86 -10.47 -13.10 -21.70
N ARG A 87 -9.60 -12.74 -20.74
CA ARG A 87 -8.48 -13.60 -20.37
C ARG A 87 -9.04 -14.65 -19.41
N ASN A 88 -8.77 -15.91 -19.69
CA ASN A 88 -9.08 -16.98 -18.73
C ASN A 88 -8.16 -16.90 -17.51
N LYS A 89 -6.86 -16.55 -17.75
CA LYS A 89 -5.84 -16.43 -16.71
C LYS A 89 -6.08 -15.24 -15.80
N LYS A 90 -6.08 -15.48 -14.48
CA LYS A 90 -6.21 -14.46 -13.45
C LYS A 90 -4.84 -13.98 -12.97
N ILE A 91 -4.63 -12.67 -12.94
CA ILE A 91 -3.37 -12.06 -12.52
C ILE A 91 -3.50 -11.57 -11.08
N ILE A 92 -2.61 -12.10 -10.23
CA ILE A 92 -2.57 -11.80 -8.79
C ILE A 92 -1.27 -11.04 -8.50
N GLN A 93 -1.37 -9.82 -7.97
CA GLN A 93 -0.21 -9.07 -7.50
C GLN A 93 -0.02 -9.28 -6.00
N ILE A 94 1.23 -9.51 -5.56
CA ILE A 94 1.59 -9.60 -4.14
C ILE A 94 2.59 -8.49 -3.79
N GLY A 95 2.22 -7.64 -2.83
CA GLY A 95 3.06 -6.56 -2.34
C GLY A 95 3.34 -5.45 -3.37
N ASN A 96 4.37 -4.63 -3.06
CA ASN A 96 4.77 -3.51 -3.91
C ASN A 96 6.28 -3.30 -4.01
N SER A 97 7.08 -4.00 -3.21
CA SER A 97 8.53 -3.81 -3.12
C SER A 97 9.19 -4.99 -2.43
N ALA A 98 10.50 -5.12 -2.55
CA ALA A 98 11.30 -6.12 -1.81
C ALA A 98 11.51 -5.76 -0.32
N ASP A 99 10.53 -5.14 0.33
CA ASP A 99 10.54 -4.96 1.79
C ASP A 99 10.04 -6.26 2.45
N PRO A 100 10.80 -6.88 3.38
CA PRO A 100 10.38 -8.08 4.10
C PRO A 100 9.01 -7.96 4.77
N ARG A 101 8.60 -6.73 5.13
CA ARG A 101 7.30 -6.44 5.74
C ARG A 101 6.10 -6.57 4.79
N ASN A 102 6.34 -6.87 3.52
CA ASN A 102 5.28 -7.29 2.60
C ASN A 102 4.82 -8.74 2.84
N ASN A 103 5.60 -9.52 3.59
CA ASN A 103 5.29 -10.91 3.94
C ASN A 103 4.94 -11.78 2.72
N HIS A 104 5.68 -11.62 1.61
CA HIS A 104 5.42 -12.28 0.33
C HIS A 104 5.31 -13.80 0.46
N ILE A 105 6.27 -14.43 1.20
CA ILE A 105 6.33 -15.89 1.34
C ILE A 105 5.09 -16.43 2.05
N GLU A 106 4.58 -15.70 3.05
CA GLU A 106 3.31 -16.07 3.72
C GLU A 106 2.16 -16.12 2.70
N ILE A 107 2.04 -15.09 1.86
CA ILE A 107 0.97 -15.04 0.85
C ILE A 107 1.17 -16.08 -0.24
N LEU A 108 2.41 -16.30 -0.70
CA LEU A 108 2.70 -17.39 -1.65
C LEU A 108 2.23 -18.74 -1.11
N ASN A 109 2.47 -19.02 0.18
CA ASN A 109 1.98 -20.27 0.81
C ASN A 109 0.45 -20.31 0.91
N LYS A 110 -0.22 -19.23 1.29
CA LYS A 110 -1.70 -19.16 1.35
C LYS A 110 -2.35 -19.43 -0.01
N LEU A 111 -1.72 -18.98 -1.10
CA LEU A 111 -2.23 -19.17 -2.45
C LEU A 111 -1.97 -20.56 -3.04
N LEU A 112 -1.21 -21.44 -2.37
CA LEU A 112 -0.93 -22.82 -2.86
C LEU A 112 -2.20 -23.61 -3.17
N LYS A 113 -3.27 -23.38 -2.42
CA LYS A 113 -4.58 -24.01 -2.68
C LYS A 113 -5.20 -23.67 -4.04
N PHE A 114 -4.70 -22.61 -4.69
CA PHE A 114 -5.12 -22.16 -6.02
C PHE A 114 -4.08 -22.48 -7.10
N LYS A 115 -3.01 -23.21 -6.79
CA LYS A 115 -1.90 -23.48 -7.72
C LYS A 115 -2.36 -24.12 -9.02
N ASP A 116 -3.39 -24.99 -8.97
CA ASP A 116 -3.91 -25.70 -10.16
C ASP A 116 -4.85 -24.83 -11.02
N LYS A 117 -5.22 -23.64 -10.55
CA LYS A 117 -6.03 -22.70 -11.32
C LYS A 117 -5.19 -22.00 -12.38
N ASP A 118 -5.85 -21.44 -13.41
CA ASP A 118 -5.18 -20.62 -14.42
C ASP A 118 -4.88 -19.23 -13.86
N ILE A 119 -3.74 -19.14 -13.16
CA ILE A 119 -3.27 -17.91 -12.50
C ILE A 119 -1.86 -17.53 -12.94
N GLU A 120 -1.55 -16.24 -12.82
CA GLU A 120 -0.19 -15.70 -12.85
C GLU A 120 0.02 -14.85 -11.60
N ILE A 121 1.14 -15.03 -10.93
CA ILE A 121 1.49 -14.27 -9.72
C ILE A 121 2.58 -13.28 -10.06
N ILE A 122 2.29 -12.00 -9.94
CA ILE A 122 3.22 -10.91 -10.17
C ILE A 122 3.68 -10.35 -8.82
N VAL A 123 5.01 -10.20 -8.66
CA VAL A 123 5.59 -9.69 -7.43
C VAL A 123 6.57 -8.56 -7.74
N PRO A 124 6.22 -7.28 -7.45
CA PRO A 124 7.13 -6.16 -7.59
C PRO A 124 8.26 -6.22 -6.58
N LEU A 125 9.52 -6.32 -7.05
CA LEU A 125 10.73 -6.49 -6.25
C LEU A 125 11.87 -5.54 -6.67
N SER A 126 11.60 -4.57 -7.55
CA SER A 126 12.62 -3.70 -8.16
C SER A 126 13.34 -2.77 -7.17
N TYR A 127 12.79 -2.56 -5.97
CA TYR A 127 13.42 -1.76 -4.92
C TYR A 127 13.19 -2.35 -3.53
N GLY A 128 14.09 -2.04 -2.59
CA GLY A 128 14.05 -2.56 -1.22
C GLY A 128 15.26 -3.44 -0.90
N ASN A 129 15.05 -4.53 -0.20
CA ASN A 129 16.11 -5.45 0.24
C ASN A 129 16.40 -6.51 -0.84
N ARG A 130 17.57 -6.44 -1.47
CA ARG A 130 17.98 -7.35 -2.55
C ARG A 130 18.06 -8.82 -2.12
N GLU A 131 18.51 -9.09 -0.89
CA GLU A 131 18.59 -10.48 -0.40
C GLU A 131 17.19 -11.06 -0.19
N TRP A 132 16.28 -10.24 0.32
CA TRP A 132 14.88 -10.63 0.43
C TRP A 132 14.24 -10.86 -0.94
N ALA A 133 14.54 -10.01 -1.94
CA ALA A 133 14.07 -10.22 -3.31
C ALA A 133 14.50 -11.59 -3.85
N LYS A 134 15.79 -11.96 -3.70
CA LYS A 134 16.30 -13.29 -4.12
C LYS A 134 15.57 -14.43 -3.43
N GLU A 135 15.30 -14.30 -2.13
CA GLU A 135 14.58 -15.30 -1.35
C GLU A 135 13.13 -15.46 -1.83
N VAL A 136 12.44 -14.36 -2.09
CA VAL A 136 11.07 -14.36 -2.63
C VAL A 136 11.05 -14.99 -4.02
N ILE A 137 11.99 -14.63 -4.92
CA ILE A 137 12.09 -15.19 -6.26
C ILE A 137 12.31 -16.70 -6.19
N LYS A 138 13.27 -17.17 -5.38
CA LYS A 138 13.54 -18.59 -5.18
C LYS A 138 12.29 -19.36 -4.73
N ASN A 139 11.60 -18.85 -3.70
CA ASN A 139 10.38 -19.48 -3.19
C ASN A 139 9.25 -19.47 -4.23
N GLY A 140 9.02 -18.32 -4.90
CA GLY A 140 7.97 -18.20 -5.90
C GLY A 140 8.16 -19.14 -7.08
N GLN A 141 9.37 -19.23 -7.61
CA GLN A 141 9.73 -20.17 -8.69
C GLN A 141 9.58 -21.63 -8.27
N MET A 142 10.03 -21.99 -7.07
CA MET A 142 9.89 -23.32 -6.53
C MET A 142 8.41 -23.74 -6.37
N LEU A 143 7.56 -22.84 -5.90
CA LEU A 143 6.15 -23.13 -5.61
C LEU A 143 5.27 -23.10 -6.86
N TYR A 144 5.54 -22.18 -7.81
CA TYR A 144 4.62 -21.86 -8.90
C TYR A 144 5.22 -22.05 -10.32
N GLY A 145 6.55 -22.23 -10.45
CA GLY A 145 7.20 -22.38 -11.76
C GLY A 145 6.88 -21.20 -12.68
N ASP A 146 6.43 -21.48 -13.88
CA ASP A 146 6.12 -20.50 -14.93
C ASP A 146 4.93 -19.57 -14.61
N LYS A 147 4.17 -19.88 -13.58
CA LYS A 147 3.08 -19.02 -13.09
C LYS A 147 3.58 -17.86 -12.22
N PHE A 148 4.85 -17.88 -11.80
CA PHE A 148 5.46 -16.86 -10.98
C PHE A 148 6.29 -15.89 -11.81
N ARG A 149 5.94 -14.60 -11.74
CA ARG A 149 6.61 -13.53 -12.47
C ARG A 149 7.12 -12.46 -11.51
N PRO A 150 8.41 -12.45 -11.13
CA PRO A 150 9.00 -11.35 -10.40
C PRO A 150 9.15 -10.12 -11.31
N LEU A 151 8.95 -8.93 -10.75
CA LEU A 151 9.30 -7.66 -11.37
C LEU A 151 10.48 -7.08 -10.58
N ASP A 152 11.68 -7.55 -10.90
CA ASP A 152 12.93 -7.21 -10.20
C ASP A 152 13.69 -6.04 -10.85
N ASP A 153 13.34 -5.69 -12.10
CA ASP A 153 13.84 -4.49 -12.77
C ASP A 153 12.90 -3.29 -12.55
N PHE A 154 13.51 -2.09 -12.57
CA PHE A 154 12.74 -0.86 -12.55
C PHE A 154 12.02 -0.64 -13.88
N LEU A 155 10.71 -0.52 -13.82
CA LEU A 155 9.87 -0.27 -15.00
C LEU A 155 9.53 1.21 -15.10
N PRO A 156 9.52 1.78 -16.34
CA PRO A 156 8.95 3.09 -16.58
C PRO A 156 7.51 3.18 -16.06
N PRO A 157 7.05 4.34 -15.56
CA PRO A 157 5.72 4.48 -14.99
C PRO A 157 4.58 3.98 -15.89
N GLN A 158 4.67 4.24 -17.19
CA GLN A 158 3.65 3.81 -18.15
C GLN A 158 3.59 2.28 -18.32
N GLU A 159 4.73 1.58 -18.26
CA GLU A 159 4.77 0.13 -18.31
C GLU A 159 4.24 -0.48 -17.01
N TYR A 160 4.61 0.08 -15.87
CA TYR A 160 4.07 -0.36 -14.58
C TYR A 160 2.54 -0.16 -14.52
N GLN A 161 2.03 0.93 -15.07
CA GLN A 161 0.59 1.17 -15.17
C GLN A 161 -0.13 0.11 -16.02
N LYS A 162 0.45 -0.33 -17.14
CA LYS A 162 -0.10 -1.44 -17.94
C LYS A 162 -0.19 -2.73 -17.12
N ILE A 163 0.80 -2.97 -16.24
CA ILE A 163 0.78 -4.12 -15.34
C ILE A 163 -0.35 -3.98 -14.34
N LEU A 164 -0.49 -2.82 -13.66
CA LEU A 164 -1.58 -2.59 -12.71
C LEU A 164 -2.97 -2.77 -13.37
N ASN A 165 -3.13 -2.30 -14.62
CA ASN A 165 -4.35 -2.51 -15.40
C ASN A 165 -4.65 -4.00 -15.63
N SER A 166 -3.61 -4.82 -15.77
CA SER A 166 -3.76 -6.26 -16.00
C SER A 166 -4.13 -7.07 -14.77
N VAL A 167 -3.88 -6.55 -13.57
CA VAL A 167 -4.15 -7.23 -12.29
C VAL A 167 -5.65 -7.46 -12.11
N ASP A 168 -6.03 -8.64 -11.63
CA ASP A 168 -7.40 -8.96 -11.18
C ASP A 168 -7.53 -8.82 -9.67
N VAL A 169 -6.52 -9.33 -8.92
CA VAL A 169 -6.49 -9.31 -7.45
C VAL A 169 -5.13 -8.79 -6.97
N ALA A 170 -5.13 -7.89 -6.01
CA ALA A 170 -3.91 -7.42 -5.36
C ALA A 170 -3.92 -7.69 -3.86
N ILE A 171 -2.77 -8.11 -3.31
CA ILE A 171 -2.64 -8.52 -1.91
C ILE A 171 -1.51 -7.73 -1.25
N PHE A 172 -1.87 -6.92 -0.25
CA PHE A 172 -0.96 -6.10 0.54
C PHE A 172 -0.95 -6.58 1.99
N ASN A 173 -0.11 -7.59 2.28
CA ASN A 173 -0.02 -8.20 3.61
C ASN A 173 1.03 -7.49 4.49
N HIS A 174 0.99 -6.18 4.51
CA HIS A 174 2.01 -5.33 5.14
C HIS A 174 1.91 -5.31 6.67
N ASP A 175 3.06 -5.17 7.35
CA ASP A 175 3.11 -4.98 8.81
C ASP A 175 3.02 -3.51 9.25
N ARG A 176 2.84 -2.61 8.30
CA ARG A 176 2.72 -1.16 8.51
C ARG A 176 2.00 -0.48 7.35
N GLN A 177 1.67 0.79 7.52
CA GLN A 177 1.23 1.62 6.41
C GLN A 177 2.31 1.66 5.31
N GLN A 178 1.94 1.27 4.12
CA GLN A 178 2.79 1.20 2.93
C GLN A 178 1.94 1.07 1.67
N ALA A 179 2.49 1.47 0.51
CA ALA A 179 1.89 1.28 -0.82
C ALA A 179 0.51 1.93 -1.03
N LEU A 180 0.13 2.94 -0.24
CA LEU A 180 -1.21 3.52 -0.31
C LEU A 180 -1.57 4.01 -1.73
N GLY A 181 -0.60 4.64 -2.44
CA GLY A 181 -0.82 5.04 -3.84
C GLY A 181 -1.18 3.88 -4.76
N ASN A 182 -0.46 2.74 -4.67
CA ASN A 182 -0.77 1.54 -5.46
C ASN A 182 -2.15 0.97 -5.08
N ILE A 183 -2.49 0.96 -3.79
CA ILE A 183 -3.80 0.50 -3.30
C ILE A 183 -4.92 1.34 -3.91
N LEU A 184 -4.80 2.66 -3.85
CA LEU A 184 -5.80 3.57 -4.39
C LEU A 184 -5.94 3.43 -5.91
N ILE A 185 -4.83 3.34 -6.65
CA ILE A 185 -4.87 3.10 -8.11
C ILE A 185 -5.61 1.80 -8.43
N LEU A 186 -5.28 0.71 -7.76
CA LEU A 186 -5.91 -0.59 -8.01
C LEU A 186 -7.40 -0.60 -7.67
N LEU A 187 -7.81 0.07 -6.59
CA LEU A 187 -9.23 0.23 -6.24
C LEU A 187 -9.97 1.08 -7.28
N HIS A 188 -9.36 2.17 -7.77
CA HIS A 188 -9.92 3.00 -8.84
C HIS A 188 -10.08 2.21 -10.15
N LEU A 189 -9.12 1.33 -10.46
CA LEU A 189 -9.17 0.40 -11.59
C LEU A 189 -10.20 -0.74 -11.41
N GLY A 190 -10.97 -0.75 -10.33
CA GLY A 190 -11.95 -1.79 -10.04
C GLY A 190 -11.34 -3.15 -9.71
N LYS A 191 -10.12 -3.18 -9.16
CA LYS A 191 -9.45 -4.44 -8.78
C LYS A 191 -9.87 -4.87 -7.38
N LYS A 192 -9.90 -6.19 -7.13
CA LYS A 192 -10.10 -6.70 -5.79
C LYS A 192 -8.82 -6.55 -4.97
N VAL A 193 -8.89 -5.84 -3.85
CA VAL A 193 -7.71 -5.54 -3.04
C VAL A 193 -7.85 -6.11 -1.64
N PHE A 194 -6.88 -6.93 -1.25
CA PHE A 194 -6.72 -7.46 0.09
C PHE A 194 -5.68 -6.65 0.86
N VAL A 195 -6.01 -6.25 2.08
CA VAL A 195 -5.15 -5.50 3.00
C VAL A 195 -5.21 -6.17 4.37
N LYS A 196 -4.10 -6.21 5.09
CA LYS A 196 -4.06 -6.70 6.45
C LYS A 196 -4.89 -5.80 7.38
N ASN A 197 -5.77 -6.37 8.20
CA ASN A 197 -6.74 -5.58 8.96
C ASN A 197 -6.20 -4.98 10.27
N ASP A 198 -4.99 -5.31 10.68
CA ASP A 198 -4.34 -4.86 11.92
C ASP A 198 -3.38 -3.66 11.71
N ILE A 199 -3.41 -3.02 10.54
CA ILE A 199 -2.60 -1.84 10.22
C ILE A 199 -3.46 -0.59 10.01
N THR A 200 -2.85 0.58 10.16
CA THR A 200 -3.52 1.89 10.04
C THR A 200 -4.18 2.11 8.69
N THR A 201 -3.59 1.54 7.61
CA THR A 201 -4.15 1.59 6.24
C THR A 201 -5.56 1.00 6.17
N TRP A 202 -5.82 -0.13 6.83
CA TRP A 202 -7.14 -0.75 6.84
C TRP A 202 -8.22 0.19 7.37
N ASN A 203 -8.00 0.73 8.57
CA ASN A 203 -8.96 1.64 9.20
C ASN A 203 -9.17 2.91 8.37
N PHE A 204 -8.09 3.44 7.79
CA PHE A 204 -8.14 4.59 6.90
C PHE A 204 -9.03 4.33 5.69
N LEU A 205 -8.80 3.23 4.94
CA LEU A 205 -9.59 2.89 3.75
C LEU A 205 -11.07 2.68 4.11
N LYS A 206 -11.36 2.01 5.21
CA LYS A 206 -12.74 1.81 5.70
C LYS A 206 -13.40 3.13 6.11
N LYS A 207 -12.68 4.03 6.79
CA LYS A 207 -13.17 5.37 7.15
C LYS A 207 -13.50 6.22 5.92
N LYS A 208 -12.72 6.08 4.83
CA LYS A 208 -12.98 6.72 3.53
C LYS A 208 -14.07 6.02 2.71
N GLY A 209 -14.77 5.03 3.25
CA GLY A 209 -15.88 4.33 2.58
C GLY A 209 -15.44 3.33 1.50
N LEU A 210 -14.14 3.06 1.38
CA LEU A 210 -13.58 2.12 0.41
C LEU A 210 -13.78 0.67 0.85
N THR A 211 -14.12 -0.19 -0.09
CA THR A 211 -14.27 -1.63 0.13
C THR A 211 -12.96 -2.33 -0.16
N VAL A 212 -12.37 -2.91 0.87
CA VAL A 212 -11.18 -3.76 0.83
C VAL A 212 -11.43 -5.03 1.63
N TYR A 213 -10.67 -6.09 1.32
CA TYR A 213 -10.81 -7.43 1.90
C TYR A 213 -9.62 -7.73 2.81
N ASN A 214 -9.86 -8.56 3.82
CA ASN A 214 -8.82 -8.90 4.79
C ASN A 214 -7.94 -10.05 4.28
N THR A 215 -6.61 -9.91 4.35
CA THR A 215 -5.67 -10.97 3.96
C THR A 215 -5.83 -12.26 4.78
N TYR A 216 -6.36 -12.19 6.00
CA TYR A 216 -6.67 -13.37 6.82
C TYR A 216 -7.87 -14.20 6.31
N ASP A 217 -8.72 -13.61 5.45
CA ASP A 217 -9.86 -14.33 4.88
C ASP A 217 -9.49 -15.13 3.62
N ILE A 218 -8.27 -14.95 3.08
CA ILE A 218 -7.79 -15.72 1.93
C ILE A 218 -7.84 -17.21 2.23
N ASP A 219 -7.46 -17.64 3.44
CA ASP A 219 -7.41 -19.06 3.82
C ASP A 219 -8.81 -19.72 3.81
N LYS A 220 -9.86 -18.95 4.05
CA LYS A 220 -11.25 -19.43 4.15
C LYS A 220 -12.00 -19.38 2.81
N SER A 221 -11.54 -18.56 1.84
CA SER A 221 -12.23 -18.38 0.57
C SER A 221 -11.96 -19.53 -0.40
N ASN A 222 -12.95 -19.91 -1.20
CA ASN A 222 -12.72 -20.67 -2.42
C ASN A 222 -12.18 -19.74 -3.54
N PHE A 223 -11.84 -20.31 -4.71
CA PHE A 223 -11.23 -19.52 -5.79
C PHE A 223 -12.17 -18.48 -6.37
N GLU A 224 -13.43 -18.81 -6.57
CA GLU A 224 -14.43 -17.89 -7.13
C GLU A 224 -14.67 -16.72 -6.17
N GLU A 225 -14.82 -16.98 -4.88
CA GLU A 225 -14.93 -15.95 -3.86
C GLU A 225 -13.67 -15.07 -3.79
N PHE A 226 -12.49 -15.68 -3.95
CA PHE A 226 -11.21 -14.97 -3.92
C PHE A 226 -11.07 -13.98 -5.07
N ILE A 227 -11.53 -14.33 -6.28
CA ILE A 227 -11.39 -13.46 -7.47
C ILE A 227 -12.59 -12.55 -7.70
N PHE A 228 -13.80 -12.91 -7.20
CA PHE A 228 -15.02 -12.20 -7.50
C PHE A 228 -15.08 -10.82 -6.83
N LEU A 229 -15.42 -9.82 -7.60
CA LEU A 229 -15.75 -8.47 -7.16
C LEU A 229 -16.94 -7.98 -7.99
N ASP A 230 -18.03 -7.63 -7.33
CA ASP A 230 -19.24 -7.13 -8.00
C ASP A 230 -19.05 -5.72 -8.56
N GLU A 231 -19.81 -5.40 -9.61
CA GLU A 231 -19.70 -4.10 -10.31
C GLU A 231 -20.07 -2.92 -9.41
N SER A 232 -21.04 -3.08 -8.51
CA SER A 232 -21.45 -2.00 -7.61
C SER A 232 -20.33 -1.62 -6.62
N THR A 233 -19.57 -2.60 -6.17
CA THR A 233 -18.38 -2.36 -5.32
C THR A 233 -17.26 -1.66 -6.10
N LYS A 234 -17.03 -2.04 -7.36
CA LYS A 234 -16.02 -1.36 -8.21
C LYS A 234 -16.37 0.09 -8.41
N GLU A 235 -17.62 0.38 -8.80
CA GLU A 235 -18.10 1.74 -9.04
C GLU A 235 -18.03 2.58 -7.79
N LYS A 236 -18.53 2.07 -6.66
CA LYS A 236 -18.43 2.76 -5.37
C LYS A 236 -16.99 3.11 -5.00
N ASN A 237 -16.03 2.19 -5.18
CA ASN A 237 -14.64 2.47 -4.89
C ASN A 237 -14.09 3.57 -5.81
N ARG A 238 -14.43 3.55 -7.10
CA ARG A 238 -14.04 4.56 -8.09
C ARG A 238 -14.54 5.95 -7.69
N GLU A 239 -15.86 6.09 -7.47
CA GLU A 239 -16.48 7.34 -7.05
C GLU A 239 -15.87 7.91 -5.77
N MET A 240 -15.63 7.04 -4.78
CA MET A 240 -15.04 7.47 -3.51
C MET A 240 -13.59 7.96 -3.68
N ILE A 241 -12.81 7.33 -4.56
CA ILE A 241 -11.43 7.75 -4.84
C ILE A 241 -11.42 9.08 -5.59
N GLU A 242 -12.24 9.24 -6.62
CA GLU A 242 -12.36 10.49 -7.36
C GLU A 242 -12.75 11.66 -6.47
N LYS A 243 -13.67 11.43 -5.53
CA LYS A 243 -14.11 12.43 -4.55
C LYS A 243 -13.05 12.76 -3.50
N GLU A 244 -12.45 11.75 -2.88
CA GLU A 244 -11.59 11.93 -1.70
C GLU A 244 -10.13 12.21 -2.02
N PHE A 245 -9.68 11.89 -3.26
CA PHE A 245 -8.30 12.01 -3.69
C PHE A 245 -8.14 12.80 -4.99
N SER A 246 -9.06 13.74 -5.26
CA SER A 246 -8.98 14.68 -6.38
C SER A 246 -7.87 15.72 -6.18
N GLU A 247 -7.45 16.37 -7.26
CA GLU A 247 -6.52 17.50 -7.21
C GLU A 247 -7.10 18.65 -6.39
N GLU A 248 -8.36 18.99 -6.60
CA GLU A 248 -9.07 20.04 -5.86
C GLU A 248 -9.02 19.77 -4.34
N LYS A 249 -9.29 18.52 -3.93
CA LYS A 249 -9.20 18.13 -2.52
C LYS A 249 -7.78 18.28 -1.99
N CYS A 250 -6.78 17.86 -2.78
CA CYS A 250 -5.36 17.99 -2.42
C CYS A 250 -4.99 19.46 -2.20
N VAL A 251 -5.31 20.33 -3.16
CA VAL A 251 -5.04 21.78 -3.09
C VAL A 251 -5.70 22.38 -1.86
N GLY A 252 -7.00 22.13 -1.65
CA GLY A 252 -7.74 22.68 -0.51
C GLY A 252 -7.17 22.26 0.85
N LEU A 253 -6.69 21.02 0.98
CA LEU A 253 -6.03 20.56 2.21
C LEU A 253 -4.72 21.32 2.47
N TRP A 254 -3.89 21.54 1.44
CA TRP A 254 -2.64 22.29 1.58
C TRP A 254 -2.89 23.78 1.82
N GLU A 255 -3.88 24.40 1.17
CA GLU A 255 -4.27 25.79 1.43
C GLU A 255 -4.66 26.00 2.89
N ASN A 256 -5.43 25.08 3.48
CA ASN A 256 -5.79 25.14 4.90
C ASN A 256 -4.55 25.09 5.82
N ILE A 257 -3.53 24.30 5.45
CA ILE A 257 -2.28 24.22 6.22
C ILE A 257 -1.46 25.51 6.10
N PHE A 258 -1.38 26.10 4.91
CA PHE A 258 -0.60 27.32 4.71
C PHE A 258 -1.27 28.57 5.30
N ASN A 259 -2.57 28.55 5.48
CA ASN A 259 -3.35 29.64 6.08
C ASN A 259 -3.54 29.50 7.60
N SER A 260 -3.07 28.39 8.21
CA SER A 260 -3.14 28.14 9.66
C SER A 260 -1.83 28.58 10.34
#